data_e770d91b57d5909e86062adb7a184a1c
#
_entry.id   e770d91b57d5909e86062adb7a184a1c
#
_cell.length_a   1.000
_cell.length_b   1.000
_cell.length_c   1.000
_cell.angle_alpha   90.00
_cell.angle_beta   90.00
_cell.angle_gamma   90.00
#
_symmetry.space_group_name_H-M   'P 1'
#
loop_
_entity.id
_entity.type
_entity.pdbx_description
1 polymer ?
#
loop_
_entity_poly.entity_id
_entity_poly.type
_entity_poly.pdbx_seq_one_letter_code
_entity_poly.pdbx_strand_id
1 'polypeptide(L)'
;MSKFKVLWIDDQTQKCKRDSRSVKKIIESMGFEPDIKFEDDISRYSLNDPNGVLNKAIRARDVDLFVIDYNLKNDIFGSDIIREIRNDNDIYTDIVFYSSDTKSLVDAIKNSFNASSIMDFCDGVYVVPLGDEFLTKIQYVITKIIKSWYNVHSIRGVLLSKASKFEQMVSDIIAENYHPCLSIIKSELEKKGVNVTRSTCGKWKKVGESDDPVSYILHDPINFNWSVKKLILKILVDKNVIALPNWESLEQIFSLRNDFAHNPIHLRDGKLVLTKNGQDVLYGESDIATIRV
;
A
#
# COMPACT_ATOMS: atom_id res chain seq x y z
N MET A 1 9.57 7.97 1.91
CA MET A 1 8.49 8.17 2.89
C MET A 1 7.18 7.76 2.24
N SER A 2 6.34 6.97 2.91
CA SER A 2 5.03 6.59 2.35
C SER A 2 4.13 7.80 2.26
N LYS A 3 3.38 7.93 1.14
CA LYS A 3 2.44 9.02 0.94
C LYS A 3 1.12 8.73 1.64
N PHE A 4 0.52 9.77 2.22
CA PHE A 4 -0.87 9.78 2.67
C PHE A 4 -1.67 10.66 1.71
N LYS A 5 -2.60 10.07 0.98
CA LYS A 5 -3.30 10.71 -0.12
C LYS A 5 -4.67 11.21 0.34
N VAL A 6 -4.89 12.52 0.22
CA VAL A 6 -6.16 13.19 0.52
C VAL A 6 -6.73 13.76 -0.77
N LEU A 7 -7.97 13.46 -1.07
CA LEU A 7 -8.73 14.16 -2.10
C LEU A 7 -9.71 15.11 -1.41
N TRP A 8 -9.50 16.42 -1.61
CA TRP A 8 -10.32 17.47 -1.04
C TRP A 8 -11.23 18.06 -2.11
N ILE A 9 -12.53 17.89 -1.94
CA ILE A 9 -13.57 18.34 -2.87
C ILE A 9 -14.28 19.54 -2.25
N ASP A 10 -14.02 20.73 -2.80
CA ASP A 10 -14.56 21.99 -2.33
C ASP A 10 -14.45 23.04 -3.45
N ASP A 11 -15.51 23.71 -3.78
CA ASP A 11 -15.54 24.75 -4.82
C ASP A 11 -14.86 26.07 -4.41
N GLN A 12 -14.47 26.19 -3.14
CA GLN A 12 -13.79 27.35 -2.56
C GLN A 12 -12.37 27.01 -2.06
N THR A 13 -11.57 26.34 -2.88
CA THR A 13 -10.24 25.82 -2.53
C THR A 13 -9.31 26.87 -1.91
N GLN A 14 -9.48 28.16 -2.23
CA GLN A 14 -8.69 29.22 -1.61
C GLN A 14 -8.93 29.36 -0.09
N LYS A 15 -10.16 29.11 0.36
CA LYS A 15 -10.51 29.11 1.79
C LYS A 15 -9.92 27.90 2.50
N CYS A 16 -9.85 26.77 1.85
CA CYS A 16 -9.32 25.52 2.40
C CYS A 16 -7.78 25.47 2.51
N LYS A 17 -7.07 26.41 1.87
CA LYS A 17 -5.59 26.46 1.91
C LYS A 17 -5.02 26.59 3.32
N ARG A 18 -5.70 27.29 4.23
CA ARG A 18 -5.25 27.39 5.62
C ARG A 18 -5.33 26.03 6.31
N ASP A 19 -6.48 25.38 6.20
CA ASP A 19 -6.76 24.12 6.89
C ASP A 19 -5.92 23.00 6.30
N SER A 20 -5.72 22.98 4.98
CA SER A 20 -4.85 22.01 4.31
C SER A 20 -3.39 22.08 4.79
N ARG A 21 -2.87 23.28 5.14
CA ARG A 21 -1.54 23.38 5.74
C ARG A 21 -1.47 22.73 7.11
N SER A 22 -2.53 22.86 7.89
CA SER A 22 -2.63 22.18 9.20
C SER A 22 -2.73 20.67 9.02
N VAL A 23 -3.54 20.21 8.06
CA VAL A 23 -3.66 18.78 7.70
C VAL A 23 -2.32 18.21 7.25
N LYS A 24 -1.55 18.94 6.41
CA LYS A 24 -0.19 18.56 6.03
C LYS A 24 0.70 18.32 7.24
N LYS A 25 0.72 19.28 8.18
CA LYS A 25 1.54 19.15 9.40
C LYS A 25 1.11 17.94 10.26
N ILE A 26 -0.19 17.66 10.34
CA ILE A 26 -0.70 16.48 11.05
C ILE A 26 -0.13 15.20 10.41
N ILE A 27 -0.21 15.07 9.08
CA ILE A 27 0.29 13.90 8.34
C ILE A 27 1.80 13.76 8.51
N GLU A 28 2.55 14.87 8.38
CA GLU A 28 4.01 14.91 8.55
C GLU A 28 4.42 14.49 9.98
N SER A 29 3.69 14.97 11.00
CA SER A 29 3.96 14.60 12.39
C SER A 29 3.79 13.11 12.68
N MET A 30 3.04 12.39 11.83
CA MET A 30 2.84 10.95 11.89
C MET A 30 3.80 10.15 11.02
N GLY A 31 4.80 10.83 10.40
CA GLY A 31 5.85 10.17 9.61
C GLY A 31 5.48 9.87 8.17
N PHE A 32 4.46 10.53 7.61
CA PHE A 32 4.02 10.34 6.22
C PHE A 32 4.26 11.61 5.38
N GLU A 33 4.42 11.43 4.07
CA GLU A 33 4.45 12.50 3.09
C GLU A 33 3.02 12.87 2.68
N PRO A 34 2.56 14.13 2.89
CA PRO A 34 1.21 14.52 2.52
C PRO A 34 1.07 14.72 1.00
N ASP A 35 0.13 14.02 0.37
CA ASP A 35 -0.29 14.21 -1.02
C ASP A 35 -1.76 14.68 -1.04
N ILE A 36 -1.96 16.00 -0.91
CA ILE A 36 -3.29 16.61 -0.88
C ILE A 36 -3.62 17.19 -2.25
N LYS A 37 -4.61 16.61 -2.90
CA LYS A 37 -5.17 17.10 -4.17
C LYS A 37 -6.50 17.78 -3.92
N PHE A 38 -6.73 18.88 -4.63
CA PHE A 38 -8.00 19.60 -4.60
C PHE A 38 -8.76 19.36 -5.90
N GLU A 39 -10.07 19.18 -5.77
CA GLU A 39 -11.01 19.19 -6.88
C GLU A 39 -12.02 20.31 -6.65
N ASP A 40 -11.96 21.34 -7.49
CA ASP A 40 -12.82 22.52 -7.47
C ASP A 40 -13.70 22.68 -8.73
N ASP A 41 -13.41 21.90 -9.75
CA ASP A 41 -14.26 21.80 -10.93
C ASP A 41 -15.31 20.71 -10.76
N ILE A 42 -16.36 21.08 -10.03
CA ILE A 42 -17.45 20.16 -9.68
C ILE A 42 -18.24 19.69 -10.92
N SER A 43 -18.14 20.39 -12.05
CA SER A 43 -18.76 19.94 -13.30
C SER A 43 -18.17 18.61 -13.81
N ARG A 44 -17.00 18.24 -13.31
CA ARG A 44 -16.27 17.01 -13.66
C ARG A 44 -16.39 15.92 -12.59
N TYR A 45 -17.24 16.10 -11.58
CA TYR A 45 -17.36 15.07 -10.55
C TYR A 45 -18.02 13.79 -11.04
N SER A 46 -18.78 13.88 -12.15
CA SER A 46 -19.47 12.72 -12.72
C SER A 46 -18.51 11.59 -13.02
N LEU A 47 -18.81 10.42 -12.49
CA LEU A 47 -18.06 9.19 -12.72
C LEU A 47 -18.04 8.74 -14.19
N ASN A 48 -18.92 9.31 -15.00
CA ASN A 48 -18.97 9.10 -16.44
C ASN A 48 -17.90 9.91 -17.20
N ASP A 49 -17.23 10.88 -16.56
CA ASP A 49 -16.06 11.55 -17.15
C ASP A 49 -14.77 10.76 -16.85
N PRO A 50 -14.20 10.01 -17.80
CA PRO A 50 -12.99 9.24 -17.58
C PRO A 50 -11.75 10.07 -17.27
N ASN A 51 -11.80 11.38 -17.53
CA ASN A 51 -10.70 12.32 -17.33
C ASN A 51 -10.80 13.09 -16.02
N GLY A 52 -11.93 13.03 -15.34
CA GLY A 52 -12.17 13.69 -14.06
C GLY A 52 -11.18 13.22 -12.98
N VAL A 53 -10.77 14.16 -12.11
CA VAL A 53 -9.85 13.84 -10.99
C VAL A 53 -10.49 12.84 -10.05
N LEU A 54 -11.77 13.02 -9.73
CA LEU A 54 -12.53 12.11 -8.86
C LEU A 54 -12.58 10.70 -9.46
N ASN A 55 -12.94 10.58 -10.74
CA ASN A 55 -13.03 9.29 -11.41
C ASN A 55 -11.67 8.57 -11.48
N LYS A 56 -10.58 9.30 -11.75
CA LYS A 56 -9.23 8.73 -11.69
C LYS A 56 -8.87 8.24 -10.29
N ALA A 57 -9.18 9.02 -9.26
CA ALA A 57 -8.92 8.67 -7.87
C ALA A 57 -9.73 7.42 -7.44
N ILE A 58 -11.00 7.37 -7.83
CA ILE A 58 -11.90 6.23 -7.56
C ILE A 58 -11.39 4.97 -8.24
N ARG A 59 -11.07 5.03 -9.54
CA ARG A 59 -10.56 3.86 -10.28
C ARG A 59 -9.22 3.36 -9.77
N ALA A 60 -8.34 4.29 -9.39
CA ALA A 60 -7.04 3.92 -8.81
C ALA A 60 -7.16 3.29 -7.41
N ARG A 61 -8.29 3.52 -6.71
CA ARG A 61 -8.51 3.08 -5.31
C ARG A 61 -7.33 3.44 -4.40
N ASP A 62 -6.73 4.61 -4.63
CA ASP A 62 -5.48 5.02 -4.00
C ASP A 62 -5.62 6.27 -3.10
N VAL A 63 -6.85 6.70 -2.83
CA VAL A 63 -7.17 7.78 -1.88
C VAL A 63 -7.33 7.17 -0.49
N ASP A 64 -6.64 7.76 0.49
CA ASP A 64 -6.68 7.32 1.88
C ASP A 64 -7.76 8.05 2.69
N LEU A 65 -8.10 9.28 2.29
CA LEU A 65 -9.11 10.10 2.93
C LEU A 65 -9.76 11.04 1.92
N PHE A 66 -11.10 11.06 1.88
CA PHE A 66 -11.85 12.10 1.22
C PHE A 66 -12.23 13.21 2.22
N VAL A 67 -12.10 14.48 1.80
CA VAL A 67 -12.60 15.64 2.55
C VAL A 67 -13.56 16.37 1.63
N ILE A 68 -14.85 16.42 1.98
CA ILE A 68 -15.90 16.84 1.07
C ILE A 68 -16.75 17.95 1.72
N ASP A 69 -16.87 19.09 1.06
CA ASP A 69 -17.85 20.12 1.45
C ASP A 69 -19.27 19.71 1.10
N TYR A 70 -20.20 20.06 1.96
CA TYR A 70 -21.63 19.84 1.70
C TYR A 70 -22.17 20.73 0.58
N ASN A 71 -21.87 22.03 0.62
CA ASN A 71 -22.40 23.03 -0.31
C ASN A 71 -21.42 23.26 -1.44
N LEU A 72 -21.68 22.67 -2.58
CA LEU A 72 -20.89 22.85 -3.80
C LEU A 72 -21.65 23.73 -4.78
N LYS A 73 -20.99 24.19 -5.85
CA LYS A 73 -21.62 25.01 -6.90
C LYS A 73 -22.63 24.22 -7.73
N ASN A 74 -23.50 24.97 -8.44
CA ASN A 74 -24.42 24.42 -9.44
C ASN A 74 -25.45 23.43 -8.88
N ASP A 75 -25.98 23.71 -7.70
CA ASP A 75 -26.97 22.85 -7.00
C ASP A 75 -26.53 21.42 -6.78
N ILE A 76 -25.20 21.19 -6.75
CA ILE A 76 -24.58 19.91 -6.41
C ILE A 76 -24.26 19.91 -4.92
N PHE A 77 -24.63 18.83 -4.26
CA PHE A 77 -24.34 18.65 -2.84
C PHE A 77 -23.27 17.56 -2.66
N GLY A 78 -22.38 17.75 -1.68
CA GLY A 78 -21.38 16.73 -1.34
C GLY A 78 -21.99 15.38 -0.99
N SER A 79 -23.24 15.35 -0.52
CA SER A 79 -24.00 14.11 -0.30
C SER A 79 -24.24 13.31 -1.59
N ASP A 80 -24.35 13.95 -2.75
CA ASP A 80 -24.52 13.29 -4.04
C ASP A 80 -23.23 12.61 -4.46
N ILE A 81 -22.10 13.29 -4.23
CA ILE A 81 -20.77 12.73 -4.48
C ILE A 81 -20.50 11.51 -3.58
N ILE A 82 -20.86 11.60 -2.28
CA ILE A 82 -20.70 10.47 -1.35
C ILE A 82 -21.55 9.29 -1.81
N ARG A 83 -22.78 9.52 -2.24
CA ARG A 83 -23.67 8.46 -2.75
C ARG A 83 -23.04 7.78 -3.97
N GLU A 84 -22.50 8.55 -4.90
CA GLU A 84 -21.84 8.02 -6.09
C GLU A 84 -20.57 7.18 -5.73
N ILE A 85 -19.78 7.66 -4.78
CA ILE A 85 -18.60 6.91 -4.26
C ILE A 85 -19.03 5.57 -3.65
N ARG A 86 -20.11 5.54 -2.86
CA ARG A 86 -20.57 4.36 -2.13
C ARG A 86 -21.33 3.38 -3.01
N ASN A 87 -22.36 3.84 -3.71
CA ASN A 87 -23.32 2.98 -4.42
C ASN A 87 -22.78 2.47 -5.75
N ASP A 88 -22.04 3.32 -6.48
CA ASP A 88 -21.63 3.00 -7.85
C ASP A 88 -20.25 2.35 -7.91
N ASN A 89 -19.47 2.41 -6.81
CA ASN A 89 -18.06 1.99 -6.85
C ASN A 89 -17.63 1.10 -5.68
N ASP A 90 -18.49 0.79 -4.73
CA ASP A 90 -18.14 -0.01 -3.53
C ASP A 90 -16.86 0.49 -2.84
N ILE A 91 -16.70 1.81 -2.71
CA ILE A 91 -15.53 2.42 -2.08
C ILE A 91 -15.89 2.87 -0.67
N TYR A 92 -15.27 2.22 0.32
CA TYR A 92 -15.49 2.46 1.75
C TYR A 92 -14.34 3.23 2.41
N THR A 93 -13.56 3.98 1.63
CA THR A 93 -12.56 4.93 2.16
C THR A 93 -13.23 5.93 3.10
N ASP A 94 -12.58 6.23 4.24
CA ASP A 94 -13.10 7.18 5.21
C ASP A 94 -13.31 8.58 4.56
N ILE A 95 -14.41 9.24 4.93
CA ILE A 95 -14.81 10.56 4.41
C ILE A 95 -15.00 11.51 5.58
N VAL A 96 -14.35 12.66 5.56
CA VAL A 96 -14.71 13.82 6.40
C VAL A 96 -15.65 14.71 5.61
N PHE A 97 -16.91 14.76 6.04
CA PHE A 97 -17.97 15.52 5.41
C PHE A 97 -18.31 16.75 6.25
N TYR A 98 -18.09 17.94 5.71
CA TYR A 98 -18.19 19.16 6.49
C TYR A 98 -19.11 20.21 5.86
N SER A 99 -19.58 21.13 6.69
CA SER A 99 -20.38 22.29 6.26
C SER A 99 -20.22 23.43 7.26
N SER A 100 -20.33 24.66 6.77
CA SER A 100 -20.52 25.84 7.60
C SER A 100 -21.96 25.92 8.17
N ASP A 101 -22.92 25.25 7.54
CA ASP A 101 -24.32 25.11 7.98
C ASP A 101 -24.62 23.64 8.35
N THR A 102 -24.28 23.29 9.58
CA THR A 102 -24.48 21.91 10.08
C THR A 102 -25.95 21.52 10.17
N LYS A 103 -26.85 22.48 10.38
CA LYS A 103 -28.29 22.19 10.48
C LYS A 103 -28.85 21.74 9.15
N SER A 104 -28.59 22.51 8.09
CA SER A 104 -28.99 22.15 6.73
C SER A 104 -28.38 20.83 6.30
N LEU A 105 -27.13 20.55 6.65
CA LEU A 105 -26.46 19.29 6.39
C LEU A 105 -27.19 18.10 7.07
N VAL A 106 -27.49 18.21 8.36
CA VAL A 106 -28.17 17.13 9.10
C VAL A 106 -29.59 16.92 8.57
N ASP A 107 -30.31 17.99 8.27
CA ASP A 107 -31.68 17.92 7.73
C ASP A 107 -31.67 17.30 6.31
N ALA A 108 -30.68 17.62 5.48
CA ALA A 108 -30.51 17.00 4.17
C ALA A 108 -30.22 15.48 4.28
N ILE A 109 -29.34 15.07 5.19
CA ILE A 109 -29.08 13.64 5.43
C ILE A 109 -30.36 12.91 5.86
N LYS A 110 -31.13 13.49 6.80
CA LYS A 110 -32.38 12.89 7.28
C LYS A 110 -33.44 12.76 6.17
N ASN A 111 -33.54 13.75 5.29
CA ASN A 111 -34.59 13.83 4.26
C ASN A 111 -34.24 13.06 2.98
N SER A 112 -32.96 12.84 2.74
CA SER A 112 -32.47 12.24 1.47
C SER A 112 -32.32 10.71 1.51
N PHE A 113 -32.40 10.09 2.69
CA PHE A 113 -32.12 8.66 2.85
C PHE A 113 -33.26 7.92 3.56
N ASN A 114 -33.60 6.74 3.05
CA ASN A 114 -34.37 5.75 3.81
C ASN A 114 -33.46 5.03 4.82
N ALA A 115 -34.05 4.27 5.73
CA ALA A 115 -33.31 3.64 6.83
C ALA A 115 -32.17 2.71 6.36
N SER A 116 -32.30 2.05 5.22
CA SER A 116 -31.27 1.17 4.67
C SER A 116 -30.15 1.97 4.02
N SER A 117 -30.48 2.93 3.16
CA SER A 117 -29.47 3.72 2.44
C SER A 117 -28.67 4.67 3.35
N ILE A 118 -29.24 5.07 4.50
CA ILE A 118 -28.51 5.89 5.47
C ILE A 118 -27.38 5.12 6.14
N MET A 119 -27.54 3.82 6.37
CA MET A 119 -26.49 2.98 6.96
C MET A 119 -25.28 2.90 6.03
N ASP A 120 -25.50 2.64 4.74
CA ASP A 120 -24.43 2.57 3.75
C ASP A 120 -23.75 3.93 3.55
N PHE A 121 -24.54 5.02 3.56
CA PHE A 121 -24.00 6.37 3.48
C PHE A 121 -23.12 6.73 4.67
N CYS A 122 -23.54 6.37 5.89
CA CYS A 122 -22.83 6.73 7.12
C CYS A 122 -21.58 5.87 7.40
N ASP A 123 -21.39 4.76 6.68
CA ASP A 123 -20.21 3.91 6.92
C ASP A 123 -18.91 4.64 6.57
N GLY A 124 -18.09 4.88 7.60
CA GLY A 124 -16.86 5.65 7.46
C GLY A 124 -17.04 7.13 7.11
N VAL A 125 -18.26 7.71 7.23
CA VAL A 125 -18.50 9.15 7.01
C VAL A 125 -18.55 9.89 8.34
N TYR A 126 -17.67 10.87 8.49
CA TYR A 126 -17.55 11.72 9.69
C TYR A 126 -18.08 13.11 9.38
N VAL A 127 -19.28 13.37 9.84
CA VAL A 127 -19.94 14.68 9.70
C VAL A 127 -19.37 15.64 10.74
N VAL A 128 -18.95 16.84 10.32
CA VAL A 128 -18.35 17.85 11.18
C VAL A 128 -18.69 19.28 10.79
N PRO A 129 -18.98 20.18 11.74
CA PRO A 129 -19.10 21.60 11.43
C PRO A 129 -17.75 22.20 11.02
N LEU A 130 -17.76 23.12 10.07
CA LEU A 130 -16.59 23.91 9.73
C LEU A 130 -16.32 24.88 10.90
N GLY A 131 -15.12 24.78 11.51
CA GLY A 131 -14.74 25.59 12.67
C GLY A 131 -13.68 24.88 13.52
N ASP A 132 -13.70 25.14 14.82
CA ASP A 132 -12.66 24.64 15.75
C ASP A 132 -12.61 23.10 15.84
N GLU A 133 -13.75 22.43 15.66
CA GLU A 133 -13.81 20.97 15.70
C GLU A 133 -13.33 20.29 14.42
N PHE A 134 -13.27 21.02 13.31
CA PHE A 134 -12.95 20.47 11.99
C PHE A 134 -11.55 19.81 11.95
N LEU A 135 -10.52 20.56 12.37
CA LEU A 135 -9.17 20.03 12.38
C LEU A 135 -8.98 18.90 13.37
N THR A 136 -9.65 18.98 14.53
CA THR A 136 -9.63 17.92 15.54
C THR A 136 -10.23 16.63 14.99
N LYS A 137 -11.33 16.72 14.26
CA LYS A 137 -11.96 15.56 13.63
C LYS A 137 -11.09 14.97 12.54
N ILE A 138 -10.52 15.81 11.66
CA ILE A 138 -9.58 15.35 10.63
C ILE A 138 -8.38 14.63 11.25
N GLN A 139 -7.79 15.20 12.29
CA GLN A 139 -6.68 14.56 13.01
C GLN A 139 -7.08 13.20 13.57
N TYR A 140 -8.28 13.10 14.18
CA TYR A 140 -8.81 11.84 14.67
C TYR A 140 -8.93 10.79 13.55
N VAL A 141 -9.50 11.16 12.39
CA VAL A 141 -9.72 10.25 11.27
C VAL A 141 -8.38 9.81 10.67
N ILE A 142 -7.45 10.74 10.42
CA ILE A 142 -6.10 10.42 9.94
C ILE A 142 -5.41 9.46 10.91
N THR A 143 -5.49 9.73 12.22
CA THR A 143 -4.89 8.86 13.24
C THR A 143 -5.51 7.46 13.21
N LYS A 144 -6.85 7.35 13.07
CA LYS A 144 -7.55 6.07 12.93
C LYS A 144 -7.06 5.29 11.71
N ILE A 145 -7.00 5.95 10.55
CA ILE A 145 -6.54 5.33 9.30
C ILE A 145 -5.09 4.83 9.45
N ILE A 146 -4.20 5.70 9.91
CA ILE A 146 -2.78 5.34 10.09
C ILE A 146 -2.64 4.20 11.10
N LYS A 147 -3.35 4.24 12.23
CA LYS A 147 -3.32 3.13 13.20
C LYS A 147 -3.82 1.81 12.61
N SER A 148 -4.80 1.83 11.71
CA SER A 148 -5.25 0.61 11.03
C SER A 148 -4.15 0.00 10.15
N TRP A 149 -3.25 0.82 9.61
CA TRP A 149 -2.11 0.36 8.84
C TRP A 149 -1.01 -0.31 9.68
N TYR A 150 -0.93 0.03 10.96
CA TYR A 150 0.03 -0.55 11.90
C TYR A 150 -0.42 -1.88 12.50
N ASN A 151 -1.60 -2.41 12.09
CA ASN A 151 -1.97 -3.74 12.54
C ASN A 151 -1.08 -4.81 11.87
N VAL A 152 -0.90 -5.93 12.59
CA VAL A 152 0.00 -7.04 12.20
C VAL A 152 -0.31 -7.57 10.79
N HIS A 153 -1.60 -7.71 10.45
CA HIS A 153 -2.02 -8.25 9.16
C HIS A 153 -1.68 -7.31 8.00
N SER A 154 -1.93 -6.00 8.19
CA SER A 154 -1.59 -4.98 7.20
C SER A 154 -0.07 -4.91 6.95
N ILE A 155 0.74 -4.95 8.01
CA ILE A 155 2.20 -4.93 7.90
C ILE A 155 2.70 -6.19 7.17
N ARG A 156 2.19 -7.36 7.53
CA ARG A 156 2.49 -8.62 6.81
C ARG A 156 2.14 -8.51 5.33
N GLY A 157 0.94 -8.03 5.00
CA GLY A 157 0.48 -7.89 3.62
C GLY A 157 1.40 -6.97 2.80
N VAL A 158 1.77 -5.82 3.35
CA VAL A 158 2.67 -4.86 2.70
C VAL A 158 4.05 -5.49 2.47
N LEU A 159 4.64 -6.11 3.49
CA LEU A 159 5.95 -6.77 3.39
C LEU A 159 5.96 -7.86 2.35
N LEU A 160 4.97 -8.75 2.37
CA LEU A 160 4.87 -9.85 1.41
C LEU A 160 4.69 -9.33 -0.01
N SER A 161 3.84 -8.31 -0.21
CA SER A 161 3.63 -7.70 -1.52
C SER A 161 4.90 -7.03 -2.07
N LYS A 162 5.61 -6.26 -1.23
CA LYS A 162 6.87 -5.62 -1.63
C LYS A 162 7.96 -6.64 -1.94
N ALA A 163 8.10 -7.65 -1.10
CA ALA A 163 9.08 -8.72 -1.31
C ALA A 163 8.78 -9.50 -2.60
N SER A 164 7.51 -9.75 -2.91
CA SER A 164 7.11 -10.41 -4.16
C SER A 164 7.45 -9.57 -5.39
N LYS A 165 7.14 -8.26 -5.36
CA LYS A 165 7.54 -7.34 -6.45
C LYS A 165 9.04 -7.29 -6.63
N PHE A 166 9.79 -7.26 -5.53
CA PHE A 166 11.24 -7.25 -5.56
C PHE A 166 11.81 -8.55 -6.11
N GLU A 167 11.23 -9.70 -5.71
CA GLU A 167 11.60 -11.01 -6.27
C GLU A 167 11.33 -11.08 -7.78
N GLN A 168 10.25 -10.48 -8.27
CA GLN A 168 9.99 -10.36 -9.70
C GLN A 168 11.05 -9.52 -10.40
N MET A 169 11.38 -8.33 -9.88
CA MET A 169 12.45 -7.49 -10.44
C MET A 169 13.79 -8.22 -10.52
N VAL A 170 14.14 -8.98 -9.48
CA VAL A 170 15.36 -9.81 -9.49
C VAL A 170 15.27 -10.90 -10.56
N SER A 171 14.11 -11.52 -10.75
CA SER A 171 13.90 -12.52 -11.80
C SER A 171 14.07 -11.92 -13.19
N ASP A 172 13.56 -10.70 -13.41
CA ASP A 172 13.68 -9.97 -14.68
C ASP A 172 15.16 -9.62 -14.96
N ILE A 173 15.88 -9.11 -13.95
CA ILE A 173 17.33 -8.83 -14.06
C ILE A 173 18.11 -10.10 -14.40
N ILE A 174 17.80 -11.22 -13.76
CA ILE A 174 18.45 -12.50 -14.06
C ILE A 174 18.14 -12.90 -15.52
N ALA A 175 16.88 -12.86 -15.94
CA ALA A 175 16.43 -13.26 -17.27
C ALA A 175 17.14 -12.48 -18.38
N GLU A 176 17.38 -11.19 -18.16
CA GLU A 176 18.06 -10.32 -19.13
C GLU A 176 19.59 -10.55 -19.19
N ASN A 177 20.22 -11.03 -18.12
CA ASN A 177 21.68 -10.96 -17.96
C ASN A 177 22.41 -12.31 -17.76
N TYR A 178 21.72 -13.46 -17.65
CA TYR A 178 22.39 -14.71 -17.26
C TYR A 178 23.21 -15.41 -18.35
N HIS A 179 22.93 -15.16 -19.62
CA HIS A 179 23.55 -15.88 -20.75
C HIS A 179 25.08 -15.92 -20.73
N PRO A 180 25.82 -14.82 -20.44
CA PRO A 180 27.27 -14.84 -20.40
C PRO A 180 27.86 -15.77 -19.32
N CYS A 181 27.08 -16.10 -18.29
CA CYS A 181 27.49 -16.91 -17.16
C CYS A 181 26.82 -18.30 -17.11
N LEU A 182 26.09 -18.70 -18.16
CA LEU A 182 25.26 -19.90 -18.16
C LEU A 182 26.01 -21.17 -17.73
N SER A 183 27.22 -21.39 -18.24
CA SER A 183 28.03 -22.57 -17.91
C SER A 183 28.44 -22.61 -16.42
N ILE A 184 28.77 -21.47 -15.86
CA ILE A 184 29.14 -21.34 -14.44
C ILE A 184 27.92 -21.56 -13.57
N ILE A 185 26.80 -20.93 -13.94
CA ILE A 185 25.52 -21.07 -13.23
C ILE A 185 25.09 -22.54 -13.24
N LYS A 186 25.16 -23.22 -14.38
CA LYS A 186 24.83 -24.64 -14.50
C LYS A 186 25.64 -25.50 -13.56
N SER A 187 26.95 -25.31 -13.52
CA SER A 187 27.86 -26.04 -12.61
C SER A 187 27.52 -25.83 -11.10
N GLU A 188 27.19 -24.58 -10.72
CA GLU A 188 26.84 -24.29 -9.32
C GLU A 188 25.42 -24.81 -8.96
N LEU A 189 24.48 -24.80 -9.89
CA LEU A 189 23.16 -25.40 -9.70
C LEU A 189 23.24 -26.93 -9.55
N GLU A 190 24.08 -27.62 -10.31
CA GLU A 190 24.32 -29.04 -10.19
C GLU A 190 24.86 -29.41 -8.80
N LYS A 191 25.83 -28.67 -8.30
CA LYS A 191 26.35 -28.84 -6.91
C LYS A 191 25.26 -28.64 -5.87
N LYS A 192 24.38 -27.65 -6.05
CA LYS A 192 23.26 -27.40 -5.14
C LYS A 192 22.21 -28.49 -5.22
N GLY A 193 21.94 -29.04 -6.41
CA GLY A 193 20.96 -30.09 -6.65
C GLY A 193 21.27 -31.41 -5.92
N VAL A 194 22.54 -31.69 -5.70
CA VAL A 194 23.01 -32.92 -4.98
C VAL A 194 22.53 -32.96 -3.51
N ASN A 195 22.27 -31.79 -2.89
CA ASN A 195 21.89 -31.64 -1.48
C ASN A 195 20.38 -31.48 -1.25
N VAL A 196 19.54 -31.81 -2.23
CA VAL A 196 18.10 -31.53 -2.16
C VAL A 196 17.31 -32.74 -1.62
N THR A 197 16.30 -32.46 -0.81
CA THR A 197 15.39 -33.47 -0.25
C THR A 197 14.58 -34.20 -1.31
N ARG A 198 14.15 -35.45 -1.01
CA ARG A 198 13.42 -36.35 -1.95
C ARG A 198 12.21 -35.69 -2.66
N SER A 199 11.53 -34.76 -2.03
CA SER A 199 10.31 -34.11 -2.59
C SER A 199 10.61 -33.20 -3.80
N THR A 200 11.82 -32.66 -3.92
CA THR A 200 12.24 -31.75 -4.99
C THR A 200 13.21 -32.38 -5.98
N CYS A 201 13.66 -33.61 -5.71
CA CYS A 201 14.67 -34.32 -6.49
C CYS A 201 14.32 -34.41 -7.99
N GLY A 202 13.06 -34.69 -8.34
CA GLY A 202 12.64 -34.79 -9.73
C GLY A 202 12.72 -33.49 -10.51
N LYS A 203 12.54 -32.36 -9.85
CA LYS A 203 12.64 -31.02 -10.47
C LYS A 203 14.09 -30.57 -10.65
N TRP A 204 14.94 -30.86 -9.67
CA TRP A 204 16.37 -30.62 -9.79
C TRP A 204 17.03 -31.50 -10.86
N LYS A 205 16.54 -32.72 -11.07
CA LYS A 205 16.95 -33.56 -12.19
C LYS A 205 16.66 -32.86 -13.53
N LYS A 206 15.47 -32.30 -13.70
CA LYS A 206 15.10 -31.53 -14.93
C LYS A 206 15.97 -30.28 -15.11
N VAL A 207 16.38 -29.61 -14.04
CA VAL A 207 17.33 -28.49 -14.12
C VAL A 207 18.67 -28.96 -14.67
N GLY A 208 19.19 -30.10 -14.21
CA GLY A 208 20.46 -30.67 -14.69
C GLY A 208 20.40 -31.16 -16.14
N GLU A 209 19.24 -31.64 -16.59
CA GLU A 209 18.99 -32.12 -17.96
C GLU A 209 18.66 -30.97 -18.96
N SER A 210 18.38 -29.77 -18.47
CA SER A 210 18.00 -28.64 -19.31
C SER A 210 19.20 -27.96 -19.95
N ASP A 211 19.07 -27.61 -21.22
CA ASP A 211 20.04 -26.74 -21.91
C ASP A 211 20.05 -25.32 -21.33
N ASP A 212 18.87 -24.87 -20.85
CA ASP A 212 18.68 -23.60 -20.16
C ASP A 212 18.06 -23.78 -18.78
N PRO A 213 18.86 -24.13 -17.76
CA PRO A 213 18.40 -24.34 -16.40
C PRO A 213 17.90 -23.06 -15.73
N VAL A 214 18.38 -21.88 -16.16
CA VAL A 214 17.97 -20.60 -15.55
C VAL A 214 16.55 -20.26 -15.97
N SER A 215 16.24 -20.36 -17.26
CA SER A 215 14.86 -20.17 -17.74
C SER A 215 13.89 -21.13 -17.06
N TYR A 216 14.26 -22.41 -16.89
CA TYR A 216 13.44 -23.39 -16.18
C TYR A 216 13.16 -22.96 -14.72
N ILE A 217 14.17 -22.46 -14.01
CA ILE A 217 14.07 -21.99 -12.62
C ILE A 217 13.16 -20.77 -12.52
N LEU A 218 13.28 -19.82 -13.44
CA LEU A 218 12.50 -18.57 -13.43
C LEU A 218 11.01 -18.82 -13.68
N HIS A 219 10.68 -19.84 -14.48
CA HIS A 219 9.29 -20.22 -14.79
C HIS A 219 8.61 -21.07 -13.70
N ASP A 220 9.33 -21.57 -12.71
CA ASP A 220 8.76 -22.34 -11.59
C ASP A 220 9.10 -21.74 -10.22
N PRO A 221 8.56 -20.55 -9.87
CA PRO A 221 8.89 -19.84 -8.64
C PRO A 221 8.45 -20.57 -7.36
N ILE A 222 7.51 -21.52 -7.47
CA ILE A 222 7.03 -22.30 -6.32
C ILE A 222 8.10 -23.26 -5.84
N ASN A 223 8.83 -23.90 -6.75
CA ASN A 223 9.83 -24.92 -6.43
C ASN A 223 11.25 -24.37 -6.34
N PHE A 224 11.52 -23.24 -6.98
CA PHE A 224 12.82 -22.57 -6.96
C PHE A 224 12.70 -21.21 -6.28
N ASN A 225 12.82 -21.27 -4.97
CA ASN A 225 12.66 -20.11 -4.09
C ASN A 225 13.81 -19.10 -4.22
N TRP A 226 13.70 -18.03 -3.45
CA TRP A 226 14.69 -16.96 -3.39
C TRP A 226 16.14 -17.44 -3.25
N SER A 227 16.40 -18.53 -2.52
CA SER A 227 17.77 -18.99 -2.30
C SER A 227 18.49 -19.43 -3.59
N VAL A 228 17.75 -19.87 -4.60
CA VAL A 228 18.28 -20.24 -5.91
C VAL A 228 18.52 -19.00 -6.76
N LYS A 229 17.56 -18.10 -6.81
CA LYS A 229 17.68 -16.81 -7.51
C LYS A 229 18.84 -15.97 -6.94
N LYS A 230 18.99 -15.96 -5.62
CA LYS A 230 20.11 -15.32 -4.92
C LYS A 230 21.47 -15.89 -5.37
N LEU A 231 21.59 -17.21 -5.52
CA LEU A 231 22.82 -17.83 -6.03
C LEU A 231 23.17 -17.34 -7.43
N ILE A 232 22.18 -17.35 -8.34
CA ILE A 232 22.37 -16.89 -9.72
C ILE A 232 22.76 -15.40 -9.73
N LEU A 233 22.02 -14.57 -9.01
CA LEU A 233 22.30 -13.14 -8.92
C LEU A 233 23.73 -12.86 -8.41
N LYS A 234 24.16 -13.61 -7.38
CA LYS A 234 25.51 -13.51 -6.85
C LYS A 234 26.59 -13.81 -7.91
N ILE A 235 26.38 -14.85 -8.70
CA ILE A 235 27.31 -15.20 -9.79
C ILE A 235 27.40 -14.04 -10.80
N LEU A 236 26.29 -13.43 -11.15
CA LEU A 236 26.26 -12.30 -12.09
C LEU A 236 27.02 -11.08 -11.55
N VAL A 237 26.90 -10.81 -10.25
CA VAL A 237 27.65 -9.74 -9.59
C VAL A 237 29.14 -10.07 -9.52
N ASP A 238 29.49 -11.26 -9.05
CA ASP A 238 30.89 -11.70 -8.89
C ASP A 238 31.64 -11.74 -10.25
N LYS A 239 30.91 -11.92 -11.37
CA LYS A 239 31.43 -11.88 -12.73
C LYS A 239 31.36 -10.51 -13.38
N ASN A 240 30.96 -9.47 -12.65
CA ASN A 240 30.80 -8.10 -13.15
C ASN A 240 29.85 -7.98 -14.36
N VAL A 241 28.87 -8.88 -14.49
CA VAL A 241 27.81 -8.79 -15.52
C VAL A 241 26.79 -7.72 -15.15
N ILE A 242 26.49 -7.64 -13.84
CA ILE A 242 25.60 -6.61 -13.27
C ILE A 242 26.28 -5.96 -12.06
N ALA A 243 25.93 -4.72 -11.77
CA ALA A 243 26.31 -4.01 -10.57
C ALA A 243 25.11 -3.90 -9.62
N LEU A 244 25.27 -4.34 -8.37
CA LEU A 244 24.29 -4.12 -7.31
C LEU A 244 24.84 -3.11 -6.32
N PRO A 245 24.14 -2.00 -6.05
CA PRO A 245 24.64 -0.93 -5.19
C PRO A 245 24.74 -1.35 -3.72
N ASN A 246 23.92 -2.29 -3.26
CA ASN A 246 23.89 -2.72 -1.86
C ASN A 246 23.35 -4.15 -1.69
N TRP A 247 24.26 -5.12 -1.61
CA TRP A 247 23.92 -6.53 -1.38
C TRP A 247 23.31 -6.78 0.01
N GLU A 248 23.79 -6.09 1.04
CA GLU A 248 23.34 -6.27 2.43
C GLU A 248 21.87 -5.84 2.60
N SER A 249 21.48 -4.72 2.00
CA SER A 249 20.08 -4.27 2.02
C SER A 249 19.14 -5.28 1.38
N LEU A 250 19.58 -5.93 0.29
CA LEU A 250 18.84 -6.99 -0.38
C LEU A 250 18.64 -8.20 0.57
N GLU A 251 19.67 -8.64 1.25
CA GLU A 251 19.57 -9.74 2.23
C GLU A 251 18.65 -9.39 3.40
N GLN A 252 18.71 -8.17 3.90
CA GLN A 252 17.84 -7.69 4.98
C GLN A 252 16.36 -7.73 4.60
N ILE A 253 16.01 -7.29 3.39
CA ILE A 253 14.60 -7.32 2.91
C ILE A 253 14.06 -8.76 2.91
N PHE A 254 14.83 -9.72 2.39
CA PHE A 254 14.37 -11.11 2.35
C PHE A 254 14.40 -11.80 3.72
N SER A 255 15.31 -11.43 4.59
CA SER A 255 15.31 -11.89 5.99
C SER A 255 14.05 -11.39 6.71
N LEU A 256 13.76 -10.10 6.63
CA LEU A 256 12.54 -9.51 7.20
C LEU A 256 11.27 -10.18 6.65
N ARG A 257 11.18 -10.36 5.33
CA ARG A 257 10.04 -11.06 4.71
C ARG A 257 9.82 -12.44 5.31
N ASN A 258 10.87 -13.24 5.44
CA ASN A 258 10.79 -14.58 6.00
C ASN A 258 10.43 -14.55 7.49
N ASP A 259 11.01 -13.64 8.24
CA ASP A 259 10.72 -13.47 9.65
C ASP A 259 9.24 -13.14 9.86
N PHE A 260 8.70 -12.16 9.11
CA PHE A 260 7.29 -11.79 9.20
C PHE A 260 6.32 -12.84 8.61
N ALA A 261 6.75 -13.66 7.65
CA ALA A 261 5.93 -14.71 7.08
C ALA A 261 5.74 -15.91 8.02
N HIS A 262 6.78 -16.28 8.77
CA HIS A 262 6.86 -17.57 9.44
C HIS A 262 6.86 -17.51 10.97
N ASN A 263 7.09 -16.34 11.57
CA ASN A 263 7.12 -16.20 13.02
C ASN A 263 5.85 -15.60 13.60
N PRO A 264 5.47 -15.95 14.84
CA PRO A 264 4.39 -15.30 15.57
C PRO A 264 4.68 -13.81 15.76
N ILE A 265 3.65 -12.99 15.56
CA ILE A 265 3.73 -11.54 15.74
C ILE A 265 2.54 -11.10 16.60
N HIS A 266 2.80 -10.23 17.56
CA HIS A 266 1.78 -9.63 18.41
C HIS A 266 2.15 -8.18 18.76
N LEU A 267 1.20 -7.45 19.31
CA LEU A 267 1.43 -6.10 19.83
C LEU A 267 1.66 -6.17 21.35
N ARG A 268 2.71 -5.50 21.83
CA ARG A 268 2.98 -5.28 23.24
C ARG A 268 3.36 -3.82 23.46
N ASP A 269 2.62 -3.11 24.28
CA ASP A 269 2.84 -1.69 24.62
C ASP A 269 2.96 -0.79 23.35
N GLY A 270 2.10 -1.03 22.36
CA GLY A 270 2.08 -0.29 21.09
C GLY A 270 3.24 -0.61 20.15
N LYS A 271 4.12 -1.53 20.51
CA LYS A 271 5.23 -1.99 19.67
C LYS A 271 4.92 -3.35 19.05
N LEU A 272 5.39 -3.54 17.84
CA LEU A 272 5.30 -4.83 17.16
C LEU A 272 6.39 -5.75 17.71
N VAL A 273 5.99 -6.91 18.21
CA VAL A 273 6.90 -7.94 18.74
C VAL A 273 6.85 -9.15 17.84
N LEU A 274 8.00 -9.55 17.33
CA LEU A 274 8.17 -10.76 16.54
C LEU A 274 8.97 -11.77 17.36
N THR A 275 8.40 -12.94 17.61
CA THR A 275 9.07 -14.00 18.38
C THR A 275 9.82 -14.93 17.43
N LYS A 276 11.15 -14.88 17.44
CA LYS A 276 12.03 -15.70 16.60
C LYS A 276 12.92 -16.57 17.47
N ASN A 277 12.86 -17.89 17.29
CA ASN A 277 13.65 -18.87 18.08
C ASN A 277 13.47 -18.70 19.60
N GLY A 278 12.27 -18.33 20.05
CA GLY A 278 11.96 -18.09 21.46
C GLY A 278 12.46 -16.75 22.01
N GLN A 279 13.00 -15.88 21.16
CA GLN A 279 13.42 -14.53 21.54
C GLN A 279 12.51 -13.50 20.88
N ASP A 280 12.14 -12.45 21.64
CA ASP A 280 11.33 -11.36 21.18
C ASP A 280 12.19 -10.27 20.55
N VAL A 281 11.89 -9.93 19.30
CA VAL A 281 12.46 -8.80 18.56
C VAL A 281 11.39 -7.70 18.50
N LEU A 282 11.72 -6.52 19.02
CA LEU A 282 10.81 -5.37 19.09
C LEU A 282 11.01 -4.47 17.86
N TYR A 283 9.91 -4.13 17.20
CA TYR A 283 9.86 -3.15 16.12
C TYR A 283 9.08 -1.92 16.58
N GLY A 284 9.72 -0.76 16.60
CA GLY A 284 9.09 0.52 16.92
C GLY A 284 8.38 1.14 15.72
N GLU A 285 7.72 2.28 15.92
CA GLU A 285 7.01 3.00 14.84
C GLU A 285 7.95 3.40 13.68
N SER A 286 9.19 3.81 13.98
CA SER A 286 10.20 4.14 12.97
C SER A 286 10.59 2.95 12.10
N ASP A 287 10.71 1.76 12.69
CA ASP A 287 11.05 0.54 11.98
C ASP A 287 9.91 0.13 11.05
N ILE A 288 8.67 0.24 11.54
CA ILE A 288 7.45 -0.05 10.76
C ILE A 288 7.28 0.96 9.62
N ALA A 289 7.54 2.24 9.86
CA ALA A 289 7.53 3.26 8.82
C ALA A 289 8.54 2.93 7.71
N THR A 290 9.75 2.47 8.08
CA THR A 290 10.79 2.04 7.13
C THR A 290 10.36 0.83 6.30
N ILE A 291 9.65 -0.12 6.89
CA ILE A 291 9.09 -1.29 6.19
C ILE A 291 8.07 -0.85 5.13
N ARG A 292 7.34 0.24 5.34
CA ARG A 292 6.33 0.76 4.42
C ARG A 292 6.88 1.62 3.27
N VAL A 293 8.05 2.20 3.43
CA VAL A 293 8.77 2.95 2.38
C VAL A 293 9.36 2.01 1.34
#